data_dd69d2e8f319f306edc4a4ecebac0cc2
#
_entry.id   dd69d2e8f319f306edc4a4ecebac0cc2
#
_cell.length_a   1.000
_cell.length_b   1.000
_cell.length_c   1.000
_cell.angle_alpha   90.00
_cell.angle_beta   90.00
_cell.angle_gamma   90.00
#
_symmetry.space_group_name_H-M   'P 1'
#
loop_
_entity.id
_entity.type
_entity.pdbx_description
1 polymer ?
#
loop_
_entity_poly.entity_id
_entity_poly.type
_entity_poly.pdbx_seq_one_letter_code
_entity_poly.pdbx_strand_id
1 'polypeptide(L)'
;MPEVDDVEVEIDPNDLKIDVMRASGNGGQSVNTTDSAVRITHIPSGIVVTNQDQKSQHKNKDRAMKVLKAKLYEIEMQKKMETEGATRKEQVGTGDRSGRIRTYNYPQNRISDHRINLTLYRLDYIMNDGLFDEVIDPLIADHQSKLIEANGL
;
A
#
# COMPACT_ATOMS: atom_id res chain seq x y z
N MET A 1 -12.66 9.34 -1.81
CA MET A 1 -11.58 8.33 -1.78
C MET A 1 -10.37 9.04 -1.24
N PRO A 2 -9.64 8.50 -0.28
CA PRO A 2 -8.40 9.13 0.15
C PRO A 2 -7.44 9.23 -1.04
N GLU A 3 -6.72 10.34 -1.14
CA GLU A 3 -5.63 10.48 -2.09
C GLU A 3 -4.62 9.35 -1.86
N VAL A 4 -4.23 8.71 -2.94
CA VAL A 4 -3.28 7.62 -2.90
C VAL A 4 -1.90 8.25 -2.91
N ASP A 5 -1.19 8.18 -1.78
CA ASP A 5 0.19 8.63 -1.70
C ASP A 5 1.06 7.87 -2.71
N ASP A 6 1.91 8.59 -3.44
CA ASP A 6 2.88 7.98 -4.34
C ASP A 6 3.86 7.10 -3.54
N VAL A 7 4.15 5.92 -4.09
CA VAL A 7 5.13 5.01 -3.49
C VAL A 7 6.53 5.52 -3.83
N GLU A 8 7.22 6.10 -2.85
CA GLU A 8 8.64 6.40 -2.96
C GLU A 8 9.47 5.25 -2.40
N VAL A 9 10.42 4.77 -3.21
CA VAL A 9 11.38 3.74 -2.77
C VAL A 9 12.74 4.40 -2.58
N GLU A 10 13.12 4.53 -1.32
CA GLU A 10 14.49 4.90 -0.93
C GLU A 10 15.30 3.63 -0.65
N ILE A 11 16.53 3.60 -1.16
CA ILE A 11 17.45 2.48 -0.96
C ILE A 11 18.61 2.99 -0.10
N ASP A 12 18.74 2.47 1.11
CA ASP A 12 19.89 2.75 1.96
C ASP A 12 21.13 1.99 1.40
N PRO A 13 22.24 2.69 1.13
CA PRO A 13 23.47 2.04 0.71
C PRO A 13 23.99 0.96 1.69
N ASN A 14 23.67 1.07 2.98
CA ASN A 14 24.07 0.10 4.01
C ASN A 14 23.32 -1.24 3.88
N ASP A 15 22.14 -1.23 3.24
CA ASP A 15 21.35 -2.43 2.99
C ASP A 15 21.78 -3.17 1.72
N LEU A 16 22.81 -2.68 1.04
CA LEU A 16 23.29 -3.24 -0.20
C LEU A 16 24.63 -3.97 -0.02
N LYS A 17 24.67 -5.21 -0.46
CA LYS A 17 25.91 -5.94 -0.69
C LYS A 17 26.24 -5.92 -2.17
N ILE A 18 27.38 -5.37 -2.53
CA ILE A 18 27.84 -5.25 -3.92
C ILE A 18 29.07 -6.15 -4.11
N ASP A 19 28.92 -7.14 -4.95
CA ASP A 19 29.98 -8.07 -5.32
C ASP A 19 30.35 -7.84 -6.79
N VAL A 20 31.65 -7.80 -7.06
CA VAL A 20 32.20 -7.73 -8.43
C VAL A 20 32.71 -9.10 -8.80
N MET A 21 32.37 -9.57 -9.99
CA MET A 21 32.78 -10.88 -10.50
C MET A 21 33.13 -10.83 -11.98
N ARG A 22 33.76 -11.90 -12.43
CA ARG A 22 34.02 -12.08 -13.87
C ARG A 22 32.72 -12.30 -14.62
N ALA A 23 32.60 -11.64 -15.77
CA ALA A 23 31.48 -11.89 -16.66
C ALA A 23 31.56 -13.33 -17.18
N SER A 24 30.47 -14.09 -17.05
CA SER A 24 30.35 -15.45 -17.60
C SER A 24 29.52 -15.39 -18.89
N GLY A 25 30.07 -15.87 -20.02
CA GLY A 25 29.35 -15.93 -21.29
C GLY A 25 30.11 -16.78 -22.33
N ASN A 26 29.36 -17.34 -23.29
CA ASN A 26 29.89 -18.10 -24.39
C ASN A 26 30.61 -17.19 -25.39
N GLY A 27 31.94 -17.18 -25.34
CA GLY A 27 32.78 -16.81 -26.49
C GLY A 27 33.20 -15.35 -26.58
N GLY A 28 34.50 -15.18 -26.53
CA GLY A 28 35.26 -13.99 -26.88
C GLY A 28 36.36 -13.69 -25.87
N GLN A 29 37.55 -13.33 -26.36
CA GLN A 29 38.74 -13.04 -25.55
C GLN A 29 38.53 -11.92 -24.51
N SER A 30 37.45 -11.10 -24.63
CA SER A 30 37.12 -10.00 -23.72
C SER A 30 36.30 -10.42 -22.51
N VAL A 31 35.65 -11.58 -22.56
CA VAL A 31 34.75 -12.07 -21.48
C VAL A 31 35.55 -12.64 -20.29
N ASN A 32 36.75 -13.16 -20.54
CA ASN A 32 37.57 -13.82 -19.53
C ASN A 32 38.62 -12.92 -18.86
N THR A 33 38.74 -11.64 -19.25
CA THR A 33 39.84 -10.77 -18.80
C THR A 33 39.44 -9.60 -17.95
N THR A 34 38.14 -9.27 -17.84
CA THR A 34 37.71 -8.10 -17.11
C THR A 34 36.64 -8.44 -16.07
N ASP A 35 36.91 -8.12 -14.80
CA ASP A 35 35.95 -8.25 -13.69
C ASP A 35 34.94 -7.11 -13.80
N SER A 36 34.01 -7.17 -14.77
CA SER A 36 33.05 -6.13 -15.05
C SER A 36 31.61 -6.45 -14.61
N ALA A 37 31.34 -7.72 -14.31
CA ALA A 37 30.01 -8.12 -13.82
C ALA A 37 29.79 -7.66 -12.37
N VAL A 38 28.63 -7.09 -12.11
CA VAL A 38 28.23 -6.59 -10.79
C VAL A 38 27.00 -7.33 -10.32
N ARG A 39 27.06 -7.86 -9.11
CA ARG A 39 25.93 -8.41 -8.37
C ARG A 39 25.60 -7.49 -7.21
N ILE A 40 24.37 -7.05 -7.13
CA ILE A 40 23.83 -6.26 -5.99
C ILE A 40 22.81 -7.13 -5.28
N THR A 41 23.00 -7.31 -3.99
CA THR A 41 22.05 -7.99 -3.10
C THR A 41 21.46 -6.97 -2.13
N HIS A 42 20.16 -6.82 -2.14
CA HIS A 42 19.43 -6.02 -1.15
C HIS A 42 19.11 -6.90 0.05
N ILE A 43 19.78 -6.66 1.18
CA ILE A 43 19.75 -7.54 2.36
C ILE A 43 18.33 -7.69 2.94
N PRO A 44 17.54 -6.59 3.16
CA PRO A 44 16.23 -6.71 3.78
C PRO A 44 15.21 -7.50 2.94
N SER A 45 15.22 -7.34 1.61
CA SER A 45 14.27 -8.03 0.72
C SER A 45 14.80 -9.35 0.14
N GLY A 46 16.10 -9.60 0.26
CA GLY A 46 16.75 -10.76 -0.36
C GLY A 46 16.85 -10.72 -1.89
N ILE A 47 16.51 -9.60 -2.52
CA ILE A 47 16.55 -9.45 -3.97
C ILE A 47 18.00 -9.38 -4.44
N VAL A 48 18.32 -10.19 -5.44
CA VAL A 48 19.63 -10.21 -6.09
C VAL A 48 19.48 -9.76 -7.54
N VAL A 49 20.28 -8.78 -7.93
CA VAL A 49 20.37 -8.29 -9.32
C VAL A 49 21.80 -8.43 -9.80
N THR A 50 21.98 -9.06 -10.95
CA THR A 50 23.28 -9.18 -11.61
C THR A 50 23.23 -8.49 -12.97
N ASN A 51 24.25 -7.69 -13.28
CA ASN A 51 24.38 -7.05 -14.58
C ASN A 51 25.83 -7.21 -15.10
N GLN A 52 25.94 -7.65 -16.35
CA GLN A 52 27.25 -7.89 -17.03
C GLN A 52 27.26 -7.37 -18.48
N ASP A 53 26.27 -6.61 -18.89
CA ASP A 53 26.04 -6.21 -20.29
C ASP A 53 27.08 -5.21 -20.82
N GLN A 54 27.72 -4.49 -19.92
CA GLN A 54 28.71 -3.46 -20.27
C GLN A 54 30.11 -3.87 -19.89
N LYS A 55 31.09 -3.35 -20.64
CA LYS A 55 32.53 -3.52 -20.33
C LYS A 55 32.96 -2.72 -19.10
N SER A 56 32.16 -1.72 -18.67
CA SER A 56 32.45 -0.87 -17.54
C SER A 56 31.68 -1.35 -16.30
N GLN A 57 32.42 -1.65 -15.23
CA GLN A 57 31.87 -1.99 -13.92
C GLN A 57 30.90 -0.92 -13.38
N HIS A 58 31.25 0.37 -13.51
CA HIS A 58 30.39 1.47 -13.06
C HIS A 58 29.05 1.48 -13.80
N LYS A 59 29.07 1.31 -15.12
CA LYS A 59 27.82 1.24 -15.91
C LYS A 59 26.97 0.03 -15.55
N ASN A 60 27.58 -1.10 -15.25
CA ASN A 60 26.86 -2.30 -14.78
C ASN A 60 26.27 -2.08 -13.39
N LYS A 61 26.99 -1.41 -12.47
CA LYS A 61 26.48 -1.03 -11.15
C LYS A 61 25.26 -0.11 -11.28
N ASP A 62 25.35 0.95 -12.08
CA ASP A 62 24.25 1.90 -12.28
C ASP A 62 23.00 1.23 -12.85
N ARG A 63 23.19 0.33 -13.83
CA ARG A 63 22.08 -0.47 -14.38
C ARG A 63 21.49 -1.43 -13.36
N ALA A 64 22.33 -2.13 -12.61
CA ALA A 64 21.86 -3.03 -11.56
C ALA A 64 21.08 -2.30 -10.48
N MET A 65 21.50 -1.08 -10.09
CA MET A 65 20.76 -0.22 -9.15
C MET A 65 19.40 0.20 -9.70
N LYS A 66 19.32 0.58 -10.98
CA LYS A 66 18.04 0.92 -11.62
C LYS A 66 17.07 -0.27 -11.64
N VAL A 67 17.58 -1.46 -11.97
CA VAL A 67 16.77 -2.68 -11.98
C VAL A 67 16.33 -3.06 -10.57
N LEU A 68 17.21 -2.91 -9.56
CA LEU A 68 16.86 -3.15 -8.16
C LEU A 68 15.76 -2.20 -7.70
N LYS A 69 15.90 -0.89 -7.99
CA LYS A 69 14.88 0.11 -7.63
C LYS A 69 13.53 -0.20 -8.26
N ALA A 70 13.52 -0.60 -9.53
CA ALA A 70 12.29 -0.99 -10.22
C ALA A 70 11.62 -2.22 -9.58
N LYS A 71 12.40 -3.24 -9.20
CA LYS A 71 11.86 -4.43 -8.53
C LYS A 71 11.32 -4.13 -7.12
N LEU A 72 12.01 -3.29 -6.36
CA LEU A 72 11.53 -2.87 -5.04
C LEU A 72 10.23 -2.06 -5.16
N TYR A 73 10.18 -1.15 -6.13
CA TYR A 73 8.96 -0.39 -6.42
C TYR A 73 7.78 -1.30 -6.78
N GLU A 74 8.01 -2.32 -7.62
CA GLU A 74 6.97 -3.28 -7.99
C GLU A 74 6.42 -4.04 -6.78
N ILE A 75 7.30 -4.47 -5.86
CA ILE A 75 6.90 -5.16 -4.62
C ILE A 75 6.09 -4.24 -3.71
N GLU A 76 6.53 -3.00 -3.52
CA GLU A 76 5.80 -2.05 -2.68
C GLU A 76 4.43 -1.68 -3.29
N MET A 77 4.37 -1.50 -4.61
CA MET A 77 3.10 -1.29 -5.32
C MET A 77 2.16 -2.49 -5.18
N GLN A 78 2.68 -3.71 -5.27
CA GLN A 78 1.88 -4.92 -5.10
C GLN A 78 1.33 -5.01 -3.67
N LYS A 79 2.14 -4.80 -2.66
CA LYS A 79 1.70 -4.76 -1.25
C LYS A 79 0.61 -3.71 -1.03
N LYS A 80 0.81 -2.50 -1.58
CA LYS A 80 -0.17 -1.43 -1.50
C LYS A 80 -1.50 -1.83 -2.14
N MET A 81 -1.46 -2.39 -3.35
CA MET A 81 -2.65 -2.88 -4.05
C MET A 81 -3.39 -3.97 -3.28
N GLU A 82 -2.66 -4.90 -2.65
CA GLU A 82 -3.25 -5.97 -1.83
C GLU A 82 -3.94 -5.40 -0.58
N THR A 83 -3.28 -4.47 0.13
CA THR A 83 -3.86 -3.83 1.33
C THR A 83 -5.07 -2.97 0.98
N GLU A 84 -4.97 -2.13 -0.05
CA GLU A 84 -6.10 -1.31 -0.50
C GLU A 84 -7.26 -2.17 -1.04
N GLY A 85 -6.93 -3.24 -1.77
CA GLY A 85 -7.93 -4.19 -2.27
C GLY A 85 -8.66 -4.91 -1.14
N ALA A 86 -7.96 -5.33 -0.10
CA ALA A 86 -8.54 -5.95 1.10
C ALA A 86 -9.46 -4.97 1.83
N THR A 87 -8.99 -3.75 2.08
CA THR A 87 -9.78 -2.69 2.74
C THR A 87 -11.02 -2.33 1.92
N ARG A 88 -10.87 -2.19 0.60
CA ARG A 88 -12.01 -1.93 -0.29
C ARG A 88 -13.04 -3.07 -0.27
N LYS A 89 -12.57 -4.30 -0.30
CA LYS A 89 -13.44 -5.49 -0.25
C LYS A 89 -14.22 -5.55 1.06
N GLU A 90 -13.57 -5.23 2.17
CA GLU A 90 -14.21 -5.16 3.49
C GLU A 90 -15.28 -4.05 3.53
N GLN A 91 -14.98 -2.86 2.99
CA GLN A 91 -15.90 -1.73 2.97
C GLN A 91 -17.10 -1.94 2.04
N VAL A 92 -16.90 -2.57 0.89
CA VAL A 92 -17.98 -2.84 -0.08
C VAL A 92 -18.87 -3.98 0.38
N GLY A 93 -18.32 -4.95 1.13
CA GLY A 93 -19.06 -6.12 1.58
C GLY A 93 -19.62 -6.96 0.43
N THR A 94 -20.68 -7.72 0.69
CA THR A 94 -21.31 -8.62 -0.30
C THR A 94 -22.36 -7.95 -1.18
N GLY A 95 -22.73 -6.69 -0.91
CA GLY A 95 -23.86 -6.03 -1.55
C GLY A 95 -25.24 -6.54 -1.08
N ASP A 96 -25.27 -7.40 -0.09
CA ASP A 96 -26.50 -7.95 0.47
C ASP A 96 -27.30 -6.88 1.20
N ARG A 97 -28.62 -6.96 1.11
CA ARG A 97 -29.54 -6.04 1.82
C ARG A 97 -29.39 -6.09 3.33
N SER A 98 -28.87 -7.19 3.87
CA SER A 98 -28.52 -7.35 5.29
C SER A 98 -27.37 -6.43 5.73
N GLY A 99 -26.49 -6.04 4.81
CA GLY A 99 -25.36 -5.14 5.06
C GLY A 99 -25.69 -3.65 4.97
N ARG A 100 -26.96 -3.27 5.08
CA ARG A 100 -27.37 -1.86 5.07
C ARG A 100 -26.73 -1.08 6.23
N ILE A 101 -26.11 0.05 5.88
CA ILE A 101 -25.43 0.91 6.85
C ILE A 101 -26.43 1.87 7.51
N ARG A 102 -27.25 2.56 6.69
CA ARG A 102 -28.21 3.56 7.15
C ARG A 102 -29.57 3.38 6.50
N THR A 103 -30.60 3.82 7.19
CA THR A 103 -31.97 3.94 6.66
C THR A 103 -32.46 5.37 6.84
N TYR A 104 -32.90 5.98 5.75
CA TYR A 104 -33.54 7.30 5.72
C TYR A 104 -35.05 7.09 5.49
N ASN A 105 -35.84 7.40 6.47
CA ASN A 105 -37.32 7.27 6.44
C ASN A 105 -37.97 8.64 6.48
N TYR A 106 -38.28 9.20 5.34
CA TYR A 106 -38.87 10.52 5.20
C TYR A 106 -40.29 10.63 5.81
N PRO A 107 -41.20 9.64 5.60
CA PRO A 107 -42.54 9.71 6.21
C PRO A 107 -42.50 9.76 7.73
N GLN A 108 -41.51 9.15 8.36
CA GLN A 108 -41.35 9.15 9.82
C GLN A 108 -40.35 10.21 10.33
N ASN A 109 -39.78 10.99 9.43
CA ASN A 109 -38.70 11.96 9.75
C ASN A 109 -37.55 11.33 10.53
N ARG A 110 -37.18 10.08 10.19
CA ARG A 110 -36.28 9.24 10.96
C ARG A 110 -35.04 8.86 10.14
N ILE A 111 -33.88 8.98 10.77
CA ILE A 111 -32.63 8.39 10.31
C ILE A 111 -32.17 7.33 11.30
N SER A 112 -31.73 6.17 10.79
CA SER A 112 -31.17 5.11 11.62
C SER A 112 -29.82 4.68 11.05
N ASP A 113 -28.77 4.65 11.88
CA ASP A 113 -27.49 4.05 11.54
C ASP A 113 -27.41 2.67 12.21
N HIS A 114 -27.34 1.62 11.39
CA HIS A 114 -27.41 0.24 11.86
C HIS A 114 -26.08 -0.27 12.42
N ARG A 115 -24.96 0.45 12.19
CA ARG A 115 -23.65 0.07 12.71
C ARG A 115 -23.55 0.24 14.22
N ILE A 116 -24.21 1.26 14.76
CA ILE A 116 -24.21 1.63 16.19
C ILE A 116 -25.62 1.65 16.80
N ASN A 117 -26.62 1.14 16.08
CA ASN A 117 -28.04 1.17 16.48
C ASN A 117 -28.55 2.57 16.86
N LEU A 118 -28.01 3.62 16.23
CA LEU A 118 -28.44 4.99 16.43
C LEU A 118 -29.75 5.24 15.67
N THR A 119 -30.73 5.87 16.31
CA THR A 119 -31.97 6.30 15.67
C THR A 119 -32.30 7.72 16.11
N LEU A 120 -32.49 8.63 15.16
CA LEU A 120 -32.84 10.02 15.35
C LEU A 120 -34.12 10.36 14.56
N TYR A 121 -35.03 11.13 15.16
CA TYR A 121 -36.29 11.56 14.53
C TYR A 121 -36.23 13.03 14.11
N ARG A 122 -35.14 13.38 13.37
CA ARG A 122 -34.80 14.74 12.95
C ARG A 122 -34.17 14.76 11.54
N LEU A 123 -34.65 13.88 10.68
CA LEU A 123 -34.09 13.69 9.35
C LEU A 123 -34.09 14.98 8.50
N ASP A 124 -35.19 15.73 8.56
CA ASP A 124 -35.35 17.01 7.85
C ASP A 124 -34.32 18.05 8.30
N TYR A 125 -34.05 18.19 9.59
CA TYR A 125 -33.01 19.09 10.10
C TYR A 125 -31.61 18.64 9.67
N ILE A 126 -31.36 17.35 9.75
CA ILE A 126 -30.04 16.78 9.34
C ILE A 126 -29.79 17.04 7.87
N MET A 127 -30.78 16.86 7.01
CA MET A 127 -30.65 17.00 5.56
C MET A 127 -30.68 18.47 5.09
N ASN A 128 -31.49 19.33 5.71
CA ASN A 128 -31.66 20.71 5.27
C ASN A 128 -30.66 21.67 5.93
N ASP A 129 -30.38 21.49 7.22
CA ASP A 129 -29.52 22.36 8.00
C ASP A 129 -28.09 21.87 8.10
N GLY A 130 -27.81 20.71 7.52
CA GLY A 130 -26.45 20.13 7.49
C GLY A 130 -25.96 19.60 8.84
N LEU A 131 -26.87 19.30 9.78
CA LEU A 131 -26.54 18.83 11.14
C LEU A 131 -26.09 17.35 11.16
N PHE A 132 -25.16 17.00 10.27
CA PHE A 132 -24.63 15.63 10.19
C PHE A 132 -23.81 15.23 11.41
N ASP A 133 -23.32 16.17 12.18
CA ASP A 133 -22.51 15.91 13.39
C ASP A 133 -23.27 15.05 14.40
N GLU A 134 -24.60 15.24 14.53
CA GLU A 134 -25.44 14.39 15.39
C GLU A 134 -25.36 12.88 15.03
N VAL A 135 -25.01 12.56 13.80
CA VAL A 135 -24.86 11.17 13.32
C VAL A 135 -23.39 10.76 13.28
N ILE A 136 -22.49 11.69 13.00
CA ILE A 136 -21.06 11.43 12.81
C ILE A 136 -20.36 11.28 14.15
N ASP A 137 -20.63 12.15 15.12
CA ASP A 137 -19.97 12.11 16.43
C ASP A 137 -20.15 10.78 17.18
N PRO A 138 -21.36 10.17 17.24
CA PRO A 138 -21.52 8.85 17.83
C PRO A 138 -20.74 7.74 17.10
N LEU A 139 -20.60 7.86 15.77
CA LEU A 139 -19.80 6.89 14.98
C LEU A 139 -18.32 7.02 15.26
N ILE A 140 -17.82 8.25 15.40
CA ILE A 140 -16.41 8.50 15.77
C ILE A 140 -16.15 7.95 17.18
N ALA A 141 -17.04 8.20 18.12
CA ALA A 141 -16.91 7.69 19.49
C ALA A 141 -16.91 6.16 19.54
N ASP A 142 -17.81 5.49 18.82
CA ASP A 142 -17.85 4.02 18.72
C ASP A 142 -16.56 3.46 18.10
N HIS A 143 -16.07 4.11 17.02
CA HIS A 143 -14.83 3.70 16.39
C HIS A 143 -13.63 3.85 17.32
N GLN A 144 -13.53 4.96 18.03
CA GLN A 144 -12.46 5.19 19.02
C GLN A 144 -12.51 4.17 20.15
N SER A 145 -13.71 3.85 20.66
CA SER A 145 -13.89 2.83 21.70
C SER A 145 -13.40 1.47 21.25
N LYS A 146 -13.74 1.06 20.02
CA LYS A 146 -13.28 -0.22 19.43
C LYS A 146 -11.77 -0.25 19.23
N LEU A 147 -11.15 0.88 18.85
CA LEU A 147 -9.69 0.97 18.73
C LEU A 147 -9.00 0.84 20.10
N ILE A 148 -9.56 1.44 21.14
CA ILE A 148 -9.03 1.32 22.52
C ILE A 148 -9.13 -0.14 22.99
N GLU A 149 -10.27 -0.78 22.80
CA GLU A 149 -10.47 -2.19 23.15
C GLU A 149 -9.50 -3.11 22.37
N ALA A 150 -9.30 -2.87 21.08
CA ALA A 150 -8.40 -3.65 20.24
C ALA A 150 -6.92 -3.49 20.63
N ASN A 151 -6.53 -2.32 21.14
CA ASN A 151 -5.16 -2.03 21.56
C ASN A 151 -4.89 -2.38 23.04
N GLY A 152 -5.87 -2.88 23.77
CA GLY A 152 -5.73 -3.35 25.17
C GLY A 152 -5.43 -2.23 26.18
N LEU A 153 -5.89 -1.01 25.89
CA LEU A 153 -5.81 0.15 26.78
C LEU A 153 -7.10 0.32 27.57
#